data_6a7027ac493685aff57c2970b419a4ad
#
_entry.id   6a7027ac493685aff57c2970b419a4ad
#
_cell.length_a   1.000
_cell.length_b   1.000
_cell.length_c   1.000
_cell.angle_alpha   90.00
_cell.angle_beta   90.00
_cell.angle_gamma   90.00
#
_symmetry.space_group_name_H-M   'P 1'
#
loop_
_entity.id
_entity.type
_entity.pdbx_description
1 polymer ?
#
loop_
_entity_poly.entity_id
_entity_poly.type
_entity_poly.pdbx_seq_one_letter_code
_entity_poly.pdbx_strand_id
1 'polypeptide(L)'
;MKKIILSRAAVFAFGAASAQELVSSKGEEYLPKQGDWSIGFNVGNALTYLGQAFNGSTTNSGNDLFRESSNVLDFSTGVLSSTVKGITFVGKKFDEDNKATRYTVNFNFNIDKQKDVDASTAFGLTVGYGKEWRKGTTRLQGFYGADALVGFTAPAKKEFGFGLGVQGFAGVEYFIFPKVALGAQYTYGAGLMFTNNGNTETNKFSFNIGSREGFGILSATLNAYF
;
A
#
# COMPACT_ATOMS: atom_id res chain seq x y z
N MET A 1 21.76 -21.63 7.70
CA MET A 1 21.12 -22.52 6.72
C MET A 1 19.79 -21.98 6.18
N LYS A 2 18.88 -21.40 7.02
CA LYS A 2 17.57 -20.86 6.56
C LYS A 2 17.68 -19.72 5.53
N LYS A 3 18.69 -18.84 5.62
CA LYS A 3 18.89 -17.73 4.66
C LYS A 3 19.30 -18.19 3.27
N ILE A 4 20.05 -19.31 3.16
CA ILE A 4 20.47 -19.90 1.88
C ILE A 4 19.30 -20.58 1.17
N ILE A 5 18.36 -21.14 1.93
CA ILE A 5 17.15 -21.78 1.38
C ILE A 5 16.23 -20.72 0.79
N LEU A 6 16.08 -19.57 1.48
CA LEU A 6 15.23 -18.45 1.01
C LEU A 6 15.78 -17.83 -0.28
N SER A 7 17.10 -17.63 -0.38
CA SER A 7 17.75 -17.10 -1.58
C SER A 7 17.64 -18.06 -2.77
N ARG A 8 17.77 -19.38 -2.54
CA ARG A 8 17.58 -20.40 -3.57
C ARG A 8 16.13 -20.51 -4.02
N ALA A 9 15.15 -20.40 -3.10
CA ALA A 9 13.74 -20.38 -3.43
C ALA A 9 13.37 -19.15 -4.27
N ALA A 10 13.93 -17.99 -3.98
CA ALA A 10 13.75 -16.78 -4.78
C ALA A 10 14.31 -16.94 -6.19
N VAL A 11 15.53 -17.50 -6.35
CA VAL A 11 16.13 -17.74 -7.67
C VAL A 11 15.34 -18.76 -8.47
N PHE A 12 14.82 -19.83 -7.83
CA PHE A 12 13.94 -20.80 -8.51
C PHE A 12 12.61 -20.19 -8.95
N ALA A 13 12.01 -19.28 -8.14
CA ALA A 13 10.79 -18.58 -8.50
C ALA A 13 11.01 -17.67 -9.74
N PHE A 14 12.15 -16.98 -9.83
CA PHE A 14 12.52 -16.18 -11.00
C PHE A 14 12.77 -17.03 -12.25
N GLY A 15 13.40 -18.20 -12.11
CA GLY A 15 13.66 -19.13 -13.23
C GLY A 15 12.38 -19.78 -13.79
N ALA A 16 11.43 -20.10 -12.92
CA ALA A 16 10.15 -20.67 -13.32
C ALA A 16 9.22 -19.66 -14.02
N ALA A 17 9.36 -18.35 -13.70
CA ALA A 17 8.55 -17.30 -14.29
C ALA A 17 8.81 -17.08 -15.80
N SER A 18 10.00 -17.43 -16.29
CA SER A 18 10.39 -17.20 -17.69
C SER A 18 9.81 -18.21 -18.71
N ALA A 19 9.22 -19.31 -18.26
CA ALA A 19 8.66 -20.36 -19.11
C ALA A 19 7.12 -20.47 -19.02
N GLN A 20 6.44 -19.49 -18.39
CA GLN A 20 5.00 -19.61 -18.14
C GLN A 20 4.18 -19.11 -19.33
N GLU A 21 3.14 -19.88 -19.66
CA GLU A 21 2.15 -19.46 -20.64
C GLU A 21 1.38 -18.22 -20.15
N LEU A 22 1.15 -17.25 -21.06
CA LEU A 22 0.42 -16.02 -20.80
C LEU A 22 -1.09 -16.16 -21.01
N VAL A 23 -1.52 -17.31 -21.47
CA VAL A 23 -2.92 -17.67 -21.71
C VAL A 23 -3.23 -18.93 -20.92
N SER A 24 -4.34 -18.95 -20.23
CA SER A 24 -4.80 -20.11 -19.47
C SER A 24 -5.28 -21.23 -20.41
N SER A 25 -5.46 -22.44 -19.89
CA SER A 25 -6.03 -23.57 -20.63
C SER A 25 -7.46 -23.30 -21.17
N LYS A 26 -8.14 -22.27 -20.64
CA LYS A 26 -9.45 -21.82 -21.10
C LYS A 26 -9.39 -20.66 -22.09
N GLY A 27 -8.19 -20.24 -22.52
CA GLY A 27 -8.00 -19.12 -23.44
C GLY A 27 -8.01 -17.73 -22.78
N GLU A 28 -8.01 -17.64 -21.44
CA GLU A 28 -8.02 -16.37 -20.73
C GLU A 28 -6.60 -15.81 -20.59
N GLU A 29 -6.44 -14.52 -20.86
CA GLU A 29 -5.14 -13.85 -20.75
C GLU A 29 -4.80 -13.50 -19.29
N TYR A 30 -3.55 -13.70 -18.91
CA TYR A 30 -3.07 -13.38 -17.58
C TYR A 30 -2.83 -11.89 -17.38
N LEU A 31 -2.23 -11.21 -18.37
CA LEU A 31 -1.80 -9.84 -18.25
C LEU A 31 -2.92 -8.84 -18.58
N PRO A 32 -2.91 -7.66 -17.95
CA PRO A 32 -3.81 -6.58 -18.33
C PRO A 32 -3.44 -6.01 -19.70
N LYS A 33 -4.44 -5.44 -20.37
CA LYS A 33 -4.32 -4.75 -21.66
C LYS A 33 -4.82 -3.32 -21.55
N GLN A 34 -4.57 -2.55 -22.59
CA GLN A 34 -5.14 -1.22 -22.75
C GLN A 34 -6.66 -1.26 -22.58
N GLY A 35 -7.18 -0.35 -21.76
CA GLY A 35 -8.60 -0.26 -21.42
C GLY A 35 -9.00 -0.99 -20.16
N ASP A 36 -8.21 -1.97 -19.69
CA ASP A 36 -8.49 -2.70 -18.47
C ASP A 36 -8.43 -1.77 -17.24
N TRP A 37 -9.23 -2.12 -16.25
CA TRP A 37 -9.20 -1.56 -14.92
C TRP A 37 -8.63 -2.56 -13.92
N SER A 38 -8.14 -2.08 -12.81
CA SER A 38 -7.87 -2.95 -11.67
C SER A 38 -8.26 -2.30 -10.37
N ILE A 39 -8.52 -3.15 -9.39
CA ILE A 39 -8.62 -2.78 -7.99
C ILE A 39 -7.65 -3.64 -7.19
N GLY A 40 -6.88 -3.00 -6.34
CA GLY A 40 -5.93 -3.65 -5.44
C GLY A 40 -6.11 -3.19 -4.01
N PHE A 41 -5.81 -4.07 -3.08
CA PHE A 41 -5.79 -3.76 -1.66
C PHE A 41 -4.58 -4.41 -0.99
N ASN A 42 -4.16 -3.82 0.12
CA ASN A 42 -3.01 -4.31 0.88
C ASN A 42 -3.38 -5.60 1.62
N VAL A 43 -2.57 -6.64 1.46
CA VAL A 43 -2.74 -7.94 2.11
C VAL A 43 -1.61 -8.28 3.09
N GLY A 44 -0.79 -7.32 3.46
CA GLY A 44 0.37 -7.52 4.34
C GLY A 44 0.02 -8.24 5.62
N ASN A 45 -1.05 -7.86 6.30
CA ASN A 45 -1.52 -8.53 7.50
C ASN A 45 -1.94 -9.97 7.26
N ALA A 46 -2.70 -10.24 6.19
CA ALA A 46 -3.10 -11.61 5.87
C ALA A 46 -1.87 -12.51 5.62
N LEU A 47 -0.86 -12.00 4.94
CA LEU A 47 0.39 -12.72 4.72
C LEU A 47 1.19 -12.93 6.01
N THR A 48 1.16 -11.97 6.94
CA THR A 48 1.77 -12.10 8.27
C THR A 48 1.09 -13.20 9.07
N TYR A 49 -0.25 -13.25 9.10
CA TYR A 49 -1.00 -14.33 9.75
C TYR A 49 -0.72 -15.71 9.14
N LEU A 50 -0.67 -15.81 7.83
CA LEU A 50 -0.30 -17.06 7.15
C LEU A 50 1.12 -17.48 7.53
N GLY A 51 2.09 -16.56 7.53
CA GLY A 51 3.46 -16.83 7.94
C GLY A 51 3.56 -17.34 9.38
N GLN A 52 2.78 -16.77 10.30
CA GLN A 52 2.69 -17.21 11.69
C GLN A 52 2.10 -18.63 11.81
N ALA A 53 1.05 -18.93 11.05
CA ALA A 53 0.44 -20.26 11.02
C ALA A 53 1.45 -21.33 10.56
N PHE A 54 2.29 -21.05 9.58
CA PHE A 54 3.33 -21.97 9.11
C PHE A 54 4.52 -22.10 10.06
N ASN A 55 4.84 -21.06 10.84
CA ASN A 55 5.96 -21.07 11.80
C ASN A 55 5.56 -21.48 13.21
N GLY A 56 4.29 -21.71 13.49
CA GLY A 56 3.79 -22.06 14.83
C GLY A 56 3.94 -20.94 15.86
N SER A 57 4.16 -19.70 15.43
CA SER A 57 4.32 -18.55 16.33
C SER A 57 2.98 -17.91 16.62
N THR A 58 2.66 -17.70 17.90
CA THR A 58 1.45 -17.00 18.34
C THR A 58 1.73 -15.55 18.76
N THR A 59 2.98 -15.12 18.73
CA THR A 59 3.38 -13.76 19.13
C THR A 59 3.51 -12.85 17.93
N ASN A 60 2.73 -11.76 17.92
CA ASN A 60 2.92 -10.61 17.04
C ASN A 60 4.21 -9.87 17.44
N SER A 61 5.36 -10.51 17.28
CA SER A 61 6.65 -9.82 17.44
C SER A 61 6.87 -8.94 16.23
N GLY A 62 6.46 -7.71 16.31
CA GLY A 62 6.88 -6.45 15.72
C GLY A 62 7.69 -6.33 14.43
N ASN A 63 7.91 -7.39 13.72
CA ASN A 63 8.56 -7.38 12.41
C ASN A 63 7.52 -7.47 11.30
N ASP A 64 6.65 -6.47 11.23
CA ASP A 64 5.77 -6.30 10.09
C ASP A 64 6.62 -5.92 8.87
N LEU A 65 7.12 -6.94 8.18
CA LEU A 65 7.89 -6.77 6.94
C LEU A 65 7.06 -6.02 5.90
N PHE A 66 5.75 -6.25 5.92
CA PHE A 66 4.79 -5.61 5.05
C PHE A 66 3.87 -4.69 5.84
N ARG A 67 3.85 -3.42 5.49
CA ARG A 67 2.96 -2.45 6.15
C ARG A 67 1.58 -2.41 5.49
N GLU A 68 0.57 -2.12 6.29
CA GLU A 68 -0.82 -2.05 5.84
C GLU A 68 -1.08 -0.90 4.85
N SER A 69 -0.33 0.19 4.94
CA SER A 69 -0.44 1.31 4.02
C SER A 69 0.64 1.25 2.95
N SER A 70 0.23 1.39 1.69
CA SER A 70 1.16 1.59 0.58
C SER A 70 1.56 3.06 0.37
N ASN A 71 1.05 3.96 1.19
CA ASN A 71 1.38 5.38 1.15
C ASN A 71 2.43 5.71 2.20
N VAL A 72 3.55 6.29 1.77
CA VAL A 72 4.61 6.80 2.66
C VAL A 72 4.08 7.95 3.52
N LEU A 73 3.21 8.75 2.95
CA LEU A 73 2.56 9.86 3.62
C LEU A 73 1.17 9.42 4.03
N ASP A 74 1.08 8.84 5.21
CA ASP A 74 -0.18 8.55 5.83
C ASP A 74 -0.68 9.79 6.57
N PHE A 75 -1.35 10.66 5.85
CA PHE A 75 -1.99 11.84 6.44
C PHE A 75 -3.14 11.47 7.38
N SER A 76 -3.63 10.23 7.30
CA SER A 76 -4.73 9.75 8.12
C SER A 76 -4.34 9.53 9.57
N THR A 77 -3.08 9.20 9.82
CA THR A 77 -2.62 8.91 11.18
C THR A 77 -2.15 10.15 11.93
N GLY A 78 -2.20 11.36 11.34
CA GLY A 78 -1.79 12.60 12.02
C GLY A 78 -0.72 12.36 13.10
N VAL A 79 0.02 13.27 13.51
CA VAL A 79 1.18 13.14 14.42
C VAL A 79 0.95 12.29 15.70
N LEU A 80 -0.25 11.82 15.99
CA LEU A 80 -0.63 11.33 17.31
C LEU A 80 -1.16 9.90 17.43
N SER A 81 -1.39 9.14 16.39
CA SER A 81 -1.93 7.79 16.61
C SER A 81 -1.25 6.70 15.78
N SER A 82 -0.42 5.93 16.45
CA SER A 82 0.09 4.64 15.98
C SER A 82 -0.97 3.53 15.99
N THR A 83 -2.23 3.85 16.32
CA THR A 83 -3.25 2.84 16.68
C THR A 83 -4.34 2.67 15.62
N VAL A 84 -4.53 3.64 14.72
CA VAL A 84 -5.59 3.56 13.72
C VAL A 84 -5.00 3.24 12.36
N LYS A 85 -5.17 2.00 11.94
CA LYS A 85 -4.68 1.50 10.66
C LYS A 85 -5.76 1.72 9.60
N GLY A 86 -5.46 2.52 8.58
CA GLY A 86 -6.38 2.79 7.48
C GLY A 86 -6.39 1.68 6.44
N ILE A 87 -7.50 1.56 5.72
CA ILE A 87 -7.60 0.66 4.57
C ILE A 87 -7.16 1.41 3.32
N THR A 88 -6.22 0.84 2.56
CA THR A 88 -5.73 1.41 1.31
C THR A 88 -6.23 0.60 0.13
N PHE A 89 -6.88 1.29 -0.80
CA PHE A 89 -7.25 0.79 -2.11
C PHE A 89 -6.41 1.47 -3.19
N VAL A 90 -6.01 0.69 -4.19
CA VAL A 90 -5.31 1.18 -5.36
C VAL A 90 -6.09 0.76 -6.60
N GLY A 91 -6.66 1.72 -7.29
CA GLY A 91 -7.28 1.53 -8.61
C GLY A 91 -6.27 1.84 -9.71
N LYS A 92 -6.30 1.09 -10.81
CA LYS A 92 -5.50 1.39 -12.00
C LYS A 92 -6.40 1.34 -13.23
N LYS A 93 -6.16 2.25 -14.18
CA LYS A 93 -6.72 2.22 -15.53
C LYS A 93 -5.58 2.15 -16.52
N PHE A 94 -5.58 1.15 -17.37
CA PHE A 94 -4.53 0.96 -18.37
C PHE A 94 -4.77 1.88 -19.58
N ASP A 95 -3.89 2.87 -19.73
CA ASP A 95 -3.88 3.78 -20.88
C ASP A 95 -3.23 3.09 -22.10
N GLU A 96 -2.26 2.21 -21.82
CA GLU A 96 -1.52 1.34 -22.76
C GLU A 96 -1.25 0.00 -22.04
N ASP A 97 -0.88 -1.04 -22.76
CA ASP A 97 -0.59 -2.37 -22.16
C ASP A 97 0.48 -2.33 -21.07
N ASN A 98 1.39 -1.36 -21.15
CA ASN A 98 2.50 -1.18 -20.23
C ASN A 98 2.45 0.11 -19.39
N LYS A 99 1.32 0.85 -19.43
CA LYS A 99 1.17 2.12 -18.72
C LYS A 99 -0.23 2.28 -18.16
N ALA A 100 -0.32 2.63 -16.90
CA ALA A 100 -1.59 2.84 -16.22
C ALA A 100 -1.65 4.19 -15.50
N THR A 101 -2.83 4.77 -15.49
CA THR A 101 -3.20 5.83 -14.54
C THR A 101 -3.58 5.17 -13.22
N ARG A 102 -3.05 5.70 -12.13
CA ARG A 102 -3.21 5.14 -10.79
C ARG A 102 -4.01 6.07 -9.90
N TYR A 103 -4.93 5.49 -9.14
CA TYR A 103 -5.76 6.16 -8.15
C TYR A 103 -5.55 5.48 -6.81
N THR A 104 -5.21 6.22 -5.79
CA THR A 104 -5.02 5.69 -4.44
C THR A 104 -6.03 6.32 -3.50
N VAL A 105 -6.68 5.52 -2.69
CA VAL A 105 -7.59 5.99 -1.63
C VAL A 105 -7.21 5.26 -0.35
N ASN A 106 -6.88 6.02 0.66
CA ASN A 106 -6.69 5.50 2.02
C ASN A 106 -7.68 6.21 2.94
N PHE A 107 -8.43 5.46 3.72
CA PHE A 107 -9.28 6.03 4.74
C PHE A 107 -9.16 5.27 6.05
N ASN A 108 -9.32 5.99 7.15
CA ASN A 108 -9.51 5.42 8.46
C ASN A 108 -10.69 6.10 9.15
N PHE A 109 -11.33 5.33 10.00
CA PHE A 109 -12.37 5.83 10.88
C PHE A 109 -12.29 5.05 12.18
N ASN A 110 -12.22 5.76 13.31
CA ASN A 110 -12.17 5.17 14.62
C ASN A 110 -13.12 5.89 15.57
N ILE A 111 -13.83 5.11 16.37
CA ILE A 111 -14.62 5.61 17.50
C ILE A 111 -14.10 4.91 18.75
N ASP A 112 -13.55 5.67 19.65
CA ASP A 112 -13.13 5.17 20.97
C ASP A 112 -14.09 5.71 22.04
N LYS A 113 -14.71 4.78 22.79
CA LYS A 113 -15.63 5.12 23.88
C LYS A 113 -15.20 4.37 25.13
N GLN A 114 -14.72 5.10 26.11
CA GLN A 114 -14.43 4.57 27.45
C GLN A 114 -15.59 4.87 28.39
N LYS A 115 -15.72 4.03 29.44
CA LYS A 115 -16.73 4.27 30.47
C LYS A 115 -16.43 5.59 31.17
N ASP A 116 -17.45 6.42 31.32
CA ASP A 116 -17.39 7.74 31.97
C ASP A 116 -16.52 8.80 31.27
N VAL A 117 -16.19 8.60 29.97
CA VAL A 117 -15.46 9.56 29.12
C VAL A 117 -16.25 9.80 27.84
N ASP A 118 -16.24 11.05 27.34
CA ASP A 118 -16.83 11.38 26.05
C ASP A 118 -16.20 10.57 24.92
N ALA A 119 -17.03 10.09 23.98
CA ALA A 119 -16.54 9.35 22.83
C ALA A 119 -15.60 10.21 21.99
N SER A 120 -14.43 9.68 21.67
CA SER A 120 -13.48 10.28 20.72
C SER A 120 -13.70 9.67 19.34
N THR A 121 -13.80 10.52 18.32
CA THR A 121 -13.91 10.09 16.92
C THR A 121 -12.71 10.62 16.17
N ALA A 122 -12.01 9.72 15.48
CA ALA A 122 -10.92 10.06 14.59
C ALA A 122 -11.27 9.66 13.14
N PHE A 123 -10.97 10.53 12.20
CA PHE A 123 -11.18 10.32 10.76
C PHE A 123 -9.96 10.76 9.98
N GLY A 124 -9.64 10.02 8.92
CA GLY A 124 -8.61 10.40 7.97
C GLY A 124 -8.94 9.90 6.57
N LEU A 125 -8.63 10.72 5.58
CA LEU A 125 -8.78 10.42 4.16
C LEU A 125 -7.55 10.90 3.41
N THR A 126 -6.96 10.04 2.61
CA THR A 126 -5.91 10.39 1.65
C THR A 126 -6.33 9.93 0.27
N VAL A 127 -6.24 10.80 -0.71
CA VAL A 127 -6.44 10.47 -2.11
C VAL A 127 -5.18 10.75 -2.90
N GLY A 128 -4.88 9.88 -3.87
CA GLY A 128 -3.71 9.98 -4.71
C GLY A 128 -4.05 9.80 -6.18
N TYR A 129 -3.28 10.46 -7.02
CA TYR A 129 -3.32 10.35 -8.46
C TYR A 129 -1.90 10.23 -9.01
N GLY A 130 -1.67 9.27 -9.91
CA GLY A 130 -0.35 9.03 -10.44
C GLY A 130 -0.30 8.24 -11.73
N LYS A 131 0.93 7.84 -12.07
CA LYS A 131 1.22 7.03 -13.25
C LYS A 131 2.11 5.86 -12.88
N GLU A 132 1.81 4.71 -13.47
CA GLU A 132 2.56 3.47 -13.34
C GLU A 132 3.03 3.01 -14.72
N TRP A 133 4.30 2.64 -14.82
CA TRP A 133 4.91 2.01 -15.98
C TRP A 133 5.29 0.57 -15.62
N ARG A 134 5.01 -0.33 -16.55
CA ARG A 134 5.24 -1.77 -16.37
C ARG A 134 6.28 -2.29 -17.34
N LYS A 135 7.01 -3.31 -16.91
CA LYS A 135 8.00 -4.03 -17.71
C LYS A 135 7.94 -5.52 -17.41
N GLY A 136 8.02 -6.31 -18.46
CA GLY A 136 8.01 -7.77 -18.39
C GLY A 136 7.12 -8.34 -19.48
N THR A 137 7.44 -9.56 -19.89
CA THR A 137 6.72 -10.33 -20.91
C THR A 137 6.26 -11.68 -20.40
N THR A 138 6.26 -11.85 -19.06
CA THR A 138 5.88 -13.08 -18.37
C THR A 138 4.82 -12.79 -17.32
N ARG A 139 4.34 -13.79 -16.61
CA ARG A 139 3.43 -13.59 -15.45
C ARG A 139 4.06 -12.75 -14.33
N LEU A 140 5.39 -12.66 -14.26
CA LEU A 140 6.09 -11.75 -13.38
C LEU A 140 6.32 -10.43 -14.11
N GLN A 141 5.68 -9.38 -13.62
CA GLN A 141 5.76 -8.02 -14.14
C GLN A 141 6.47 -7.12 -13.14
N GLY A 142 7.48 -6.39 -13.58
CA GLY A 142 8.02 -5.26 -12.82
C GLY A 142 7.18 -4.02 -13.07
N PHE A 143 7.05 -3.16 -12.07
CA PHE A 143 6.39 -1.86 -12.24
C PHE A 143 7.08 -0.78 -11.41
N TYR A 144 6.94 0.47 -11.84
CA TYR A 144 7.40 1.65 -11.11
C TYR A 144 6.53 2.85 -11.47
N GLY A 145 6.57 3.88 -10.64
CA GLY A 145 5.77 5.06 -10.89
C GLY A 145 5.88 6.11 -9.81
N ALA A 146 4.97 7.09 -9.91
CA ALA A 146 4.85 8.14 -8.91
C ALA A 146 3.39 8.57 -8.76
N ASP A 147 3.02 8.96 -7.53
CA ASP A 147 1.72 9.50 -7.16
C ASP A 147 1.89 10.88 -6.50
N ALA A 148 0.97 11.79 -6.79
CA ALA A 148 0.70 12.98 -5.98
C ALA A 148 -0.43 12.66 -5.00
N LEU A 149 -0.33 13.13 -3.77
CA LEU A 149 -1.23 12.80 -2.66
C LEU A 149 -1.80 14.07 -2.04
N VAL A 150 -3.08 14.00 -1.67
CA VAL A 150 -3.77 15.00 -0.85
C VAL A 150 -4.43 14.27 0.31
N GLY A 151 -4.23 14.77 1.52
CA GLY A 151 -4.79 14.15 2.71
C GLY A 151 -5.49 15.15 3.62
N PHE A 152 -6.52 14.65 4.30
CA PHE A 152 -7.23 15.34 5.37
C PHE A 152 -7.34 14.42 6.58
N THR A 153 -7.18 14.98 7.78
CA THR A 153 -7.33 14.24 9.04
C THR A 153 -8.05 15.08 10.09
N ALA A 154 -8.89 14.42 10.87
CA ALA A 154 -9.52 14.94 12.06
C ALA A 154 -9.30 13.94 13.20
N PRO A 155 -8.13 14.00 13.89
CA PRO A 155 -7.74 12.99 14.86
C PRO A 155 -8.53 13.08 16.18
N ALA A 156 -9.11 14.24 16.48
CA ALA A 156 -9.94 14.44 17.66
C ALA A 156 -10.90 15.63 17.45
N LYS A 157 -11.79 15.85 18.42
CA LYS A 157 -12.70 17.00 18.42
C LYS A 157 -11.92 18.31 18.39
N LYS A 158 -12.25 19.19 17.45
CA LYS A 158 -11.58 20.48 17.18
C LYS A 158 -10.14 20.38 16.66
N GLU A 159 -9.67 19.18 16.31
CA GLU A 159 -8.38 18.99 15.69
C GLU A 159 -8.56 18.65 14.22
N PHE A 160 -7.79 19.27 13.34
CA PHE A 160 -7.76 18.91 11.92
C PHE A 160 -6.37 19.07 11.32
N GLY A 161 -6.13 18.33 10.25
CA GLY A 161 -4.90 18.44 9.47
C GLY A 161 -5.20 18.33 7.99
N PHE A 162 -4.36 18.98 7.21
CA PHE A 162 -4.35 18.91 5.76
C PHE A 162 -2.93 18.68 5.28
N GLY A 163 -2.76 17.82 4.28
CA GLY A 163 -1.45 17.47 3.75
C GLY A 163 -1.41 17.36 2.24
N LEU A 164 -0.23 17.66 1.70
CA LEU A 164 0.11 17.47 0.31
C LEU A 164 1.40 16.66 0.21
N GLY A 165 1.49 15.74 -0.74
CA GLY A 165 2.70 14.93 -0.88
C GLY A 165 2.89 14.36 -2.25
N VAL A 166 4.10 13.83 -2.44
CA VAL A 166 4.49 13.06 -3.62
C VAL A 166 5.20 11.80 -3.18
N GLN A 167 4.95 10.70 -3.88
CA GLN A 167 5.67 9.46 -3.63
C GLN A 167 6.08 8.79 -4.93
N GLY A 168 7.26 8.18 -4.93
CA GLY A 168 7.72 7.25 -5.94
C GLY A 168 7.58 5.83 -5.43
N PHE A 169 7.32 4.90 -6.30
CA PHE A 169 7.23 3.49 -5.97
C PHE A 169 7.85 2.61 -7.06
N ALA A 170 8.30 1.44 -6.63
CA ALA A 170 8.73 0.36 -7.53
C ALA A 170 8.32 -0.98 -6.92
N GLY A 171 8.02 -1.95 -7.78
CA GLY A 171 7.55 -3.24 -7.30
C GLY A 171 7.52 -4.30 -8.37
N VAL A 172 7.00 -5.46 -7.96
CA VAL A 172 6.76 -6.61 -8.82
C VAL A 172 5.38 -7.16 -8.56
N GLU A 173 4.75 -7.69 -9.59
CA GLU A 173 3.48 -8.43 -9.52
C GLU A 173 3.63 -9.77 -10.20
N TYR A 174 3.12 -10.81 -9.55
CA TYR A 174 3.05 -12.14 -10.10
C TYR A 174 1.60 -12.56 -10.31
N PHE A 175 1.22 -12.83 -11.55
CA PHE A 175 -0.12 -13.27 -11.91
C PHE A 175 -0.33 -14.73 -11.56
N ILE A 176 -1.03 -15.00 -10.46
CA ILE A 176 -1.35 -16.34 -9.95
C ILE A 176 -2.49 -16.98 -10.73
N PHE A 177 -3.47 -16.18 -11.14
CA PHE A 177 -4.57 -16.54 -12.01
C PHE A 177 -4.72 -15.52 -13.14
N PRO A 178 -5.44 -15.84 -14.24
CA PRO A 178 -5.81 -14.83 -15.22
C PRO A 178 -6.41 -13.60 -14.54
N LYS A 179 -5.83 -12.43 -14.83
CA LYS A 179 -6.28 -11.15 -14.29
C LYS A 179 -6.24 -11.02 -12.74
N VAL A 180 -5.53 -11.92 -12.02
CA VAL A 180 -5.33 -11.81 -10.56
C VAL A 180 -3.86 -11.93 -10.20
N ALA A 181 -3.31 -10.92 -9.53
CA ALA A 181 -1.90 -10.84 -9.19
C ALA A 181 -1.65 -10.57 -7.71
N LEU A 182 -0.59 -11.20 -7.18
CA LEU A 182 0.04 -10.78 -5.92
C LEU A 182 1.21 -9.87 -6.24
N GLY A 183 1.27 -8.73 -5.55
CA GLY A 183 2.30 -7.72 -5.71
C GLY A 183 3.10 -7.47 -4.44
N ALA A 184 4.34 -7.03 -4.63
CA ALA A 184 5.16 -6.42 -3.59
C ALA A 184 5.64 -5.06 -4.11
N GLN A 185 5.47 -4.01 -3.31
CA GLN A 185 5.79 -2.65 -3.67
C GLN A 185 6.62 -1.98 -2.57
N TYR A 186 7.70 -1.35 -2.96
CA TYR A 186 8.46 -0.43 -2.13
C TYR A 186 8.09 1.00 -2.51
N THR A 187 7.80 1.84 -1.51
CA THR A 187 7.34 3.22 -1.70
C THR A 187 8.18 4.16 -0.86
N TYR A 188 8.57 5.30 -1.44
CA TYR A 188 9.30 6.38 -0.78
C TYR A 188 8.75 7.73 -1.23
N GLY A 189 8.65 8.71 -0.33
CA GLY A 189 8.05 10.00 -0.69
C GLY A 189 8.39 11.14 0.25
N ALA A 190 7.81 12.29 -0.05
CA ALA A 190 7.92 13.51 0.75
C ALA A 190 6.60 14.26 0.80
N GLY A 191 6.35 15.00 1.86
CA GLY A 191 5.11 15.76 2.00
C GLY A 191 5.15 16.85 3.04
N LEU A 192 4.19 17.74 2.88
CA LEU A 192 3.90 18.86 3.74
C LEU A 192 2.60 18.57 4.51
N MET A 193 2.57 18.87 5.79
CA MET A 193 1.38 18.71 6.61
C MET A 193 1.18 19.95 7.47
N PHE A 194 -0.03 20.45 7.45
CA PHE A 194 -0.53 21.47 8.34
C PHE A 194 -1.52 20.84 9.32
N THR A 195 -1.33 21.08 10.61
CA THR A 195 -2.25 20.63 11.65
C THR A 195 -2.65 21.78 12.55
N ASN A 196 -3.92 21.83 12.90
CA ASN A 196 -4.47 22.76 13.87
C ASN A 196 -5.01 21.95 15.06
N ASN A 197 -4.55 22.32 16.26
CA ASN A 197 -5.10 21.80 17.51
C ASN A 197 -5.96 22.89 18.15
N GLY A 198 -7.26 22.85 17.87
CA GLY A 198 -8.22 23.86 18.36
C GLY A 198 -8.41 23.85 19.88
N ASN A 199 -7.89 22.84 20.60
CA ASN A 199 -7.95 22.81 22.07
C ASN A 199 -6.83 23.66 22.70
N THR A 200 -5.69 23.81 22.01
CA THR A 200 -4.52 24.57 22.47
C THR A 200 -4.23 25.80 21.60
N GLU A 201 -5.07 26.05 20.58
CA GLU A 201 -4.87 27.10 19.56
C GLU A 201 -3.49 27.06 18.88
N THR A 202 -2.94 25.88 18.79
CA THR A 202 -1.59 25.66 18.24
C THR A 202 -1.68 25.20 16.80
N ASN A 203 -1.01 25.93 15.91
CA ASN A 203 -0.82 25.53 14.53
C ASN A 203 0.57 24.93 14.35
N LYS A 204 0.65 23.80 13.67
CA LYS A 204 1.92 23.14 13.34
C LYS A 204 2.02 22.93 11.84
N PHE A 205 3.14 23.32 11.26
CA PHE A 205 3.54 22.98 9.91
C PHE A 205 4.71 22.00 9.97
N SER A 206 4.65 20.93 9.20
CA SER A 206 5.73 19.95 9.12
C SER A 206 6.03 19.56 7.68
N PHE A 207 7.32 19.36 7.39
CA PHE A 207 7.81 18.76 6.17
C PHE A 207 8.46 17.44 6.54
N ASN A 208 8.09 16.37 5.83
CA ASN A 208 8.60 15.02 6.06
C ASN A 208 9.15 14.45 4.77
N ILE A 209 10.26 13.76 4.85
CA ILE A 209 10.85 12.97 3.77
C ILE A 209 11.00 11.54 4.24
N GLY A 210 10.59 10.58 3.41
CA GLY A 210 10.60 9.16 3.75
C GLY A 210 9.43 8.75 4.65
N SER A 211 9.51 7.54 5.16
CA SER A 211 8.59 7.08 6.19
C SER A 211 9.00 7.61 7.56
N ARG A 212 8.10 7.54 8.54
CA ARG A 212 8.37 7.91 9.93
C ARG A 212 9.61 7.24 10.54
N GLU A 213 10.04 6.11 9.98
CA GLU A 213 11.22 5.34 10.40
C GLU A 213 12.46 5.58 9.50
N GLY A 214 12.40 6.58 8.61
CA GLY A 214 13.53 6.99 7.76
C GLY A 214 13.73 6.18 6.49
N PHE A 215 13.21 4.97 6.40
CA PHE A 215 13.24 4.10 5.24
C PHE A 215 11.86 4.07 4.58
N GLY A 216 11.77 3.73 3.30
CA GLY A 216 10.50 3.57 2.61
C GLY A 216 9.60 2.49 3.20
N ILE A 217 8.43 2.32 2.63
CA ILE A 217 7.43 1.32 3.04
C ILE A 217 7.46 0.15 2.05
N LEU A 218 7.57 -1.06 2.56
CA LEU A 218 7.32 -2.28 1.81
C LEU A 218 5.87 -2.73 2.06
N SER A 219 5.11 -2.92 1.00
CA SER A 219 3.72 -3.38 1.05
C SER A 219 3.49 -4.59 0.16
N ALA A 220 2.55 -5.45 0.55
CA ALA A 220 2.06 -6.55 -0.27
C ALA A 220 0.62 -6.27 -0.70
N THR A 221 0.30 -6.53 -1.95
CA THR A 221 -1.01 -6.24 -2.54
C THR A 221 -1.59 -7.45 -3.24
N LEU A 222 -2.90 -7.58 -3.22
CA LEU A 222 -3.67 -8.44 -4.11
C LEU A 222 -4.42 -7.53 -5.09
N ASN A 223 -4.22 -7.77 -6.38
CA ASN A 223 -4.80 -6.97 -7.46
C ASN A 223 -5.67 -7.85 -8.34
N ALA A 224 -6.88 -7.40 -8.63
CA ALA A 224 -7.80 -7.99 -9.60
C ALA A 224 -7.96 -7.03 -10.78
N TYR A 225 -7.86 -7.54 -12.00
CA TYR A 225 -7.94 -6.82 -13.26
C TYR A 225 -9.20 -7.24 -14.02
N PHE A 226 -9.84 -6.34 -14.74
CA PHE A 226 -11.09 -6.57 -15.50
C PHE A 226 -11.26 -5.57 -16.62
#